data_c5451fccd46453d9e0f7cf903284a9ed
#
_entry.id   c5451fccd46453d9e0f7cf903284a9ed
#
_cell.length_a   1.000
_cell.length_b   1.000
_cell.length_c   1.000
_cell.angle_alpha   90.00
_cell.angle_beta   90.00
_cell.angle_gamma   90.00
#
_symmetry.space_group_name_H-M   'P 1'
#
loop_
_entity.id
_entity.type
_entity.pdbx_description
1 polymer ?
#
loop_
_entity_poly.entity_id
_entity_poly.type
_entity_poly.pdbx_seq_one_letter_code
_entity_poly.pdbx_strand_id
1 'polypeptide(L)'
;MSSREKDCLDFGKAVRGHRKRAGYSQEELAGRAGIHRTYIGGIERGERNPTLVMIHRLAIALDVPPSHLLEEPPEVALRGDE
;
A
#
# COMPACT_ATOMS: atom_id res chain seq x y z
N MET A 1 19.16 -3.19 2.92
CA MET A 1 17.98 -2.33 2.71
C MET A 1 17.67 -1.60 4.01
N SER A 2 17.42 -0.29 3.93
CA SER A 2 17.08 0.49 5.11
C SER A 2 15.65 0.17 5.54
N SER A 3 15.31 0.51 6.80
CA SER A 3 13.95 0.35 7.31
C SER A 3 12.94 1.11 6.45
N ARG A 4 13.32 2.30 5.99
CA ARG A 4 12.45 3.12 5.16
C ARG A 4 12.14 2.44 3.83
N GLU A 5 13.16 1.87 3.20
CA GLU A 5 12.97 1.15 1.95
C GLU A 5 12.09 -0.07 2.14
N LYS A 6 12.32 -0.81 3.21
CA LYS A 6 11.52 -1.98 3.52
C LYS A 6 10.06 -1.60 3.77
N ASP A 7 9.83 -0.53 4.52
CA ASP A 7 8.48 -0.09 4.84
C ASP A 7 7.73 0.32 3.56
N CYS A 8 8.40 1.01 2.66
CA CYS A 8 7.78 1.41 1.40
C CYS A 8 7.46 0.21 0.52
N LEU A 9 8.36 -0.78 0.48
CA LEU A 9 8.11 -2.00 -0.29
C LEU A 9 6.95 -2.79 0.29
N ASP A 10 6.90 -2.93 1.61
CA ASP A 10 5.82 -3.67 2.27
C ASP A 10 4.48 -2.97 2.07
N PHE A 11 4.45 -1.66 2.19
CA PHE A 11 3.24 -0.89 1.94
C PHE A 11 2.77 -1.06 0.48
N GLY A 12 3.70 -0.98 -0.45
CA GLY A 12 3.39 -1.15 -1.88
C GLY A 12 2.81 -2.52 -2.17
N LYS A 13 3.36 -3.57 -1.55
CA LYS A 13 2.84 -4.92 -1.71
C LYS A 13 1.43 -5.05 -1.15
N ALA A 14 1.17 -4.41 -0.01
CA ALA A 14 -0.15 -4.43 0.59
C ALA A 14 -1.18 -3.74 -0.31
N VAL A 15 -0.83 -2.57 -0.84
CA VAL A 15 -1.71 -1.85 -1.77
C VAL A 15 -2.01 -2.71 -3.00
N ARG A 16 -0.98 -3.28 -3.60
CA ARG A 16 -1.16 -4.11 -4.79
C ARG A 16 -2.03 -5.32 -4.50
N GLY A 17 -1.80 -5.98 -3.36
CA GLY A 17 -2.57 -7.15 -2.99
C GLY A 17 -4.05 -6.84 -2.81
N HIS A 18 -4.36 -5.77 -2.09
CA HIS A 18 -5.74 -5.34 -1.89
C HIS A 18 -6.37 -4.88 -3.19
N ARG A 19 -5.60 -4.17 -4.03
CA ARG A 19 -6.10 -3.73 -5.33
C ARG A 19 -6.51 -4.91 -6.19
N LYS A 20 -5.64 -5.92 -6.28
CA LYS A 20 -5.93 -7.10 -7.11
C LYS A 20 -7.13 -7.88 -6.55
N ARG A 21 -7.22 -7.99 -5.24
CA ARG A 21 -8.34 -8.66 -4.60
C ARG A 21 -9.66 -7.95 -4.90
N ALA A 22 -9.62 -6.62 -4.99
CA ALA A 22 -10.80 -5.83 -5.33
C ALA A 22 -11.13 -5.87 -6.82
N GLY A 23 -10.22 -6.39 -7.64
CA GLY A 23 -10.42 -6.46 -9.08
C GLY A 23 -10.14 -5.16 -9.81
N TYR A 24 -9.39 -4.26 -9.21
CA TYR A 24 -9.10 -2.95 -9.82
C TYR A 24 -7.78 -2.96 -10.58
N SER A 25 -7.76 -2.26 -11.71
CA SER A 25 -6.50 -1.88 -12.35
C SER A 25 -5.86 -0.75 -11.54
N GLN A 26 -4.60 -0.44 -11.82
CA GLN A 26 -3.96 0.73 -11.19
C GLN A 26 -4.70 2.00 -11.52
N GLU A 27 -5.19 2.11 -12.76
CA GLU A 27 -5.93 3.27 -13.21
C GLU A 27 -7.26 3.42 -12.46
N GLU A 28 -7.96 2.31 -12.24
CA GLU A 28 -9.21 2.33 -11.48
C GLU A 28 -8.98 2.74 -10.03
N LEU A 29 -7.94 2.20 -9.41
CA LEU A 29 -7.64 2.58 -8.04
C LEU A 29 -7.26 4.06 -7.96
N ALA A 30 -6.47 4.55 -8.92
CA ALA A 30 -6.09 5.95 -8.96
C ALA A 30 -7.33 6.85 -9.04
N GLY A 31 -8.27 6.51 -9.91
CA GLY A 31 -9.51 7.26 -10.04
C GLY A 31 -10.33 7.27 -8.76
N ARG A 32 -10.44 6.12 -8.11
CA ARG A 32 -11.21 6.00 -6.87
C ARG A 32 -10.55 6.75 -5.71
N ALA A 33 -9.22 6.75 -5.67
CA ALA A 33 -8.49 7.40 -4.59
C ALA A 33 -8.22 8.88 -4.84
N GLY A 34 -8.49 9.37 -6.05
CA GLY A 34 -8.18 10.74 -6.40
C GLY A 34 -6.68 10.99 -6.48
N ILE A 35 -5.92 10.00 -6.93
CA ILE A 35 -4.47 10.03 -7.01
C ILE A 35 -4.07 9.73 -8.45
N HIS A 36 -2.99 10.33 -8.91
CA HIS A 36 -2.51 10.07 -10.27
C HIS A 36 -2.04 8.62 -10.40
N ARG A 37 -2.34 7.99 -11.53
CA ARG A 37 -2.02 6.59 -11.76
C ARG A 37 -0.50 6.30 -11.71
N THR A 38 0.31 7.25 -12.16
CA THR A 38 1.78 7.11 -12.08
C THR A 38 2.23 6.98 -10.64
N TYR A 39 1.56 7.70 -9.73
CA TYR A 39 1.87 7.64 -8.32
C TYR A 39 1.52 6.27 -7.73
N ILE A 40 0.38 5.71 -8.14
CA ILE A 40 -0.01 4.36 -7.69
C ILE A 40 1.07 3.35 -8.08
N GLY A 41 1.55 3.39 -9.33
CA GLY A 41 2.61 2.49 -9.77
C GLY A 41 3.87 2.63 -8.94
N GLY A 42 4.27 3.88 -8.64
CA GLY A 42 5.44 4.13 -7.80
C GLY A 42 5.27 3.60 -6.39
N ILE A 43 4.07 3.74 -5.81
CA ILE A 43 3.76 3.19 -4.49
C ILE A 43 3.91 1.68 -4.50
N GLU A 44 3.33 1.01 -5.50
CA GLU A 44 3.35 -0.45 -5.55
C GLU A 44 4.75 -1.01 -5.76
N ARG A 45 5.63 -0.24 -6.40
CA ARG A 45 7.03 -0.65 -6.57
C ARG A 45 7.91 -0.30 -5.36
N GLY A 46 7.35 0.37 -4.37
CA GLY A 46 8.10 0.78 -3.19
C GLY A 46 8.98 2.00 -3.41
N GLU A 47 8.72 2.75 -4.48
CA GLU A 47 9.55 3.91 -4.86
C GLU A 47 9.08 5.21 -4.22
N ARG A 48 7.91 5.20 -3.61
CA ARG A 48 7.32 6.39 -3.00
C ARG A 48 7.11 6.17 -1.52
N ASN A 49 7.29 7.23 -0.76
CA ASN A 49 6.98 7.26 0.66
C ASN A 49 5.66 8.03 0.82
N PRO A 50 4.52 7.33 0.89
CA PRO A 50 3.23 8.01 0.87
C PRO A 50 3.00 8.81 2.14
N THR A 51 2.26 9.91 1.99
CA THR A 51 1.86 10.72 3.13
C THR A 51 0.72 10.03 3.87
N LEU A 52 0.45 10.48 5.08
CA LEU A 52 -0.69 9.98 5.85
C LEU A 52 -2.00 10.17 5.09
N VAL A 53 -2.15 11.31 4.41
CA VAL A 53 -3.37 11.58 3.63
C VAL A 53 -3.52 10.56 2.50
N MET A 54 -2.42 10.24 1.81
CA MET A 54 -2.45 9.24 0.75
C MET A 54 -2.82 7.86 1.27
N ILE A 55 -2.29 7.48 2.42
CA ILE A 55 -2.60 6.19 3.04
C ILE A 55 -4.11 6.10 3.29
N HIS A 56 -4.70 7.15 3.85
CA HIS A 56 -6.14 7.18 4.11
C HIS A 56 -6.95 7.12 2.83
N ARG A 57 -6.54 7.85 1.79
CA ARG A 57 -7.24 7.84 0.51
C ARG A 57 -7.24 6.45 -0.12
N LEU A 58 -6.09 5.78 -0.06
CA LEU A 58 -5.98 4.42 -0.60
C LEU A 58 -6.84 3.44 0.18
N ALA A 59 -6.84 3.56 1.51
CA ALA A 59 -7.65 2.69 2.36
C ALA A 59 -9.14 2.85 2.06
N ILE A 60 -9.59 4.09 1.93
CA ILE A 60 -11.00 4.36 1.60
C ILE A 60 -11.35 3.78 0.24
N ALA A 61 -10.49 4.00 -0.76
CA ALA A 61 -10.72 3.51 -2.12
C ALA A 61 -10.76 1.98 -2.18
N LEU A 62 -9.98 1.32 -1.33
CA LEU A 62 -9.91 -0.14 -1.27
C LEU A 62 -10.92 -0.73 -0.29
N ASP A 63 -11.62 0.12 0.43
CA ASP A 63 -12.61 -0.29 1.43
C ASP A 63 -12.00 -1.20 2.50
N VAL A 64 -10.84 -0.79 3.01
CA VAL A 64 -10.15 -1.49 4.11
C VAL A 64 -9.72 -0.47 5.16
N PRO A 65 -9.56 -0.90 6.41
CA PRO A 65 -8.96 -0.01 7.41
C PRO A 65 -7.52 0.33 7.02
N PRO A 66 -7.03 1.55 7.29
CA PRO A 66 -5.64 1.88 6.99
C PRO A 66 -4.63 0.91 7.60
N SER A 67 -4.96 0.33 8.75
CA SER A 67 -4.08 -0.64 9.40
C SER A 67 -3.79 -1.84 8.52
N HIS A 68 -4.70 -2.24 7.65
CA HIS A 68 -4.47 -3.37 6.75
C HIS A 68 -3.39 -3.08 5.72
N LEU A 69 -3.15 -1.81 5.41
CA LEU A 69 -2.09 -1.43 4.48
C LEU A 69 -0.74 -1.30 5.19
N LEU A 70 -0.75 -1.27 6.52
CA LEU A 70 0.45 -1.08 7.32
C LEU A 70 0.86 -2.34 8.07
N GLU A 71 0.16 -3.45 7.85
CA GLU A 71 0.46 -4.71 8.52
C GLU A 71 1.74 -5.31 7.95
N GLU A 72 2.54 -5.88 8.85
CA GLU A 72 3.74 -6.57 8.44
C GLU A 72 3.39 -7.90 7.78
N PRO A 73 4.22 -8.38 6.85
CA PRO A 73 4.02 -9.71 6.29
C PRO A 73 4.00 -10.76 7.41
N PRO A 74 3.21 -11.82 7.27
CA PRO A 74 3.06 -12.82 8.33
C PRO A 74 4.37 -13.39 8.86
N GLU A 75 5.34 -13.67 8.02
CA GLU A 75 6.61 -14.23 8.47
C GLU A 75 7.41 -13.23 9.31
N VAL A 76 7.24 -11.93 9.04
CA VAL A 76 7.87 -10.90 9.87
C VAL A 76 7.13 -10.80 11.21
N ALA A 77 5.80 -10.87 11.16
CA ALA A 77 4.99 -10.83 12.38
C ALA A 77 5.31 -11.99 13.31
N LEU A 78 5.62 -13.16 12.75
CA LEU A 78 5.98 -14.32 13.56
C LEU A 78 7.30 -14.14 14.28
N ARG A 79 8.16 -13.23 13.80
CA ARG A 79 9.42 -12.91 14.44
C ARG A 79 9.35 -11.62 15.24
N GLY A 80 8.19 -11.00 15.25
CA GLY A 80 8.03 -9.69 15.88
C GLY A 80 8.16 -9.73 17.39
N ASP A 81 8.14 -10.88 17.96
CA ASP A 81 8.32 -11.07 19.40
C ASP A 81 9.76 -10.86 19.86
N GLU A 82 10.66 -10.74 18.93
CA GLU A 82 12.07 -10.50 19.28
C GLU A 82 12.25 -9.15 20.00
#